data_bea55bf8ee2948b0eddd817f1cf77978
#
_entry.id   bea55bf8ee2948b0eddd817f1cf77978
#
_cell.length_a   1.000
_cell.length_b   1.000
_cell.length_c   1.000
_cell.angle_alpha   90.00
_cell.angle_beta   90.00
_cell.angle_gamma   90.00
#
_symmetry.space_group_name_H-M   'P 1'
#
loop_
_entity.id
_entity.type
_entity.pdbx_description
1 polymer ?
#
loop_
_entity_poly.entity_id
_entity_poly.type
_entity_poly.pdbx_seq_one_letter_code
_entity_poly.pdbx_strand_id
1 'polypeptide(L)'
;SSANPQPTQAPAPPYFPVQWNGGTFNAQQPLGAGSSTVIDPVSGVLTVNPNMIGLFVVGVCVKEYRNGVLVGQTIRDFLFRVFDCNIVMQALLPLQTQLPTFVSYCQGLNVQFVNNSYGGTSYAWNFGVPNITSDVSAQFAPNYTFPSPGNYNVQLIVNPGMPCTDTAYMNVVVNNPLSVSWSAQDSLCIL
;
A
#
# COMPACT_ATOMS: atom_id res chain seq x y z
N SER A 1 23.29 -28.87 16.93
CA SER A 1 22.09 -29.72 17.00
C SER A 1 20.90 -28.82 17.29
N SER A 2 20.10 -28.51 16.28
CA SER A 2 18.82 -27.83 16.46
C SER A 2 17.89 -28.80 17.14
N ALA A 3 17.62 -28.59 18.42
CA ALA A 3 16.51 -29.25 19.08
C ALA A 3 15.22 -28.75 18.43
N ASN A 4 14.67 -29.54 17.53
CA ASN A 4 13.31 -29.34 17.03
C ASN A 4 12.41 -29.56 18.24
N PRO A 5 11.65 -28.56 18.75
CA PRO A 5 10.74 -28.82 19.85
C PRO A 5 9.74 -29.86 19.37
N GLN A 6 9.81 -31.06 19.96
CA GLN A 6 8.78 -32.07 19.75
C GLN A 6 7.45 -31.44 20.16
N PRO A 7 6.39 -31.52 19.34
CA PRO A 7 5.09 -31.09 19.78
C PRO A 7 4.75 -31.88 21.05
N THR A 8 4.56 -31.15 22.14
CA THR A 8 4.06 -31.75 23.37
C THR A 8 2.77 -32.47 23.02
N GLN A 9 2.66 -33.73 23.40
CA GLN A 9 1.47 -34.51 23.14
C GLN A 9 0.24 -33.72 23.60
N ALA A 10 -0.72 -33.51 22.70
CA ALA A 10 -1.92 -32.74 23.01
C ALA A 10 -2.58 -33.34 24.28
N PRO A 11 -2.94 -32.53 25.26
CA PRO A 11 -3.61 -33.03 26.45
C PRO A 11 -4.88 -33.75 26.09
N ALA A 12 -5.18 -34.83 26.81
CA ALA A 12 -6.42 -35.57 26.62
C ALA A 12 -7.66 -34.77 27.07
N PRO A 13 -8.81 -34.86 26.38
CA PRO A 13 -10.03 -34.23 26.83
C PRO A 13 -10.49 -34.75 28.22
N PRO A 14 -11.28 -33.99 29.00
CA PRO A 14 -11.87 -32.71 28.63
C PRO A 14 -10.87 -31.54 28.71
N TYR A 15 -10.90 -30.64 27.69
CA TYR A 15 -10.06 -29.44 27.67
C TYR A 15 -10.65 -28.37 28.59
N PHE A 16 -9.79 -27.68 29.33
CA PHE A 16 -10.20 -26.53 30.12
C PHE A 16 -10.66 -25.39 29.21
N PRO A 17 -11.72 -24.64 29.59
CA PRO A 17 -12.14 -23.47 28.87
C PRO A 17 -10.99 -22.45 28.80
N VAL A 18 -10.83 -21.80 27.64
CA VAL A 18 -9.88 -20.70 27.47
C VAL A 18 -10.29 -19.55 28.38
N GLN A 19 -9.37 -19.08 29.19
CA GLN A 19 -9.58 -17.86 29.99
C GLN A 19 -9.02 -16.67 29.22
N TRP A 20 -9.87 -15.67 29.02
CA TRP A 20 -9.47 -14.44 28.37
C TRP A 20 -8.55 -13.63 29.28
N ASN A 21 -7.49 -13.07 28.69
CA ASN A 21 -6.53 -12.25 29.43
C ASN A 21 -7.14 -10.88 29.75
N GLY A 22 -7.69 -10.74 30.95
CA GLY A 22 -8.21 -9.52 31.58
C GLY A 22 -8.97 -8.55 30.70
N GLY A 23 -10.29 -8.48 30.81
CA GLY A 23 -11.19 -7.38 30.36
C GLY A 23 -11.08 -6.79 28.96
N THR A 24 -9.92 -6.92 28.33
CA THR A 24 -9.60 -6.29 27.05
C THR A 24 -9.94 -7.20 25.86
N PHE A 25 -9.93 -8.51 26.08
CA PHE A 25 -10.22 -9.53 25.05
C PHE A 25 -11.51 -10.26 25.39
N ASN A 26 -12.31 -10.51 24.36
CA ASN A 26 -13.55 -11.31 24.47
C ASN A 26 -13.92 -11.89 23.09
N ALA A 27 -15.00 -12.68 23.02
CA ALA A 27 -15.41 -13.32 21.78
C ALA A 27 -15.80 -12.34 20.66
N GLN A 28 -16.22 -11.13 20.98
CA GLN A 28 -16.59 -10.07 20.03
C GLN A 28 -15.40 -9.19 19.67
N GLN A 29 -14.41 -9.14 20.55
CA GLN A 29 -13.20 -8.32 20.40
C GLN A 29 -11.94 -9.17 20.62
N PRO A 30 -11.71 -10.20 19.82
CA PRO A 30 -10.59 -11.13 20.01
C PRO A 30 -9.21 -10.48 19.75
N LEU A 31 -9.17 -9.31 19.10
CA LEU A 31 -7.96 -8.52 18.85
C LEU A 31 -7.80 -7.34 19.84
N GLY A 32 -8.52 -7.33 20.95
CA GLY A 32 -8.45 -6.31 21.99
C GLY A 32 -9.58 -5.29 21.94
N ALA A 33 -9.65 -4.45 22.97
CA ALA A 33 -10.69 -3.44 23.11
C ALA A 33 -10.72 -2.48 21.92
N GLY A 34 -11.91 -2.22 21.38
CA GLY A 34 -12.11 -1.34 20.21
C GLY A 34 -11.83 -2.02 18.86
N SER A 35 -11.34 -3.27 18.82
CA SER A 35 -11.32 -4.05 17.60
C SER A 35 -12.73 -4.53 17.24
N SER A 36 -12.99 -4.82 15.95
CA SER A 36 -14.23 -5.48 15.53
C SER A 36 -13.92 -6.74 14.73
N THR A 37 -14.72 -7.76 14.97
CA THR A 37 -14.64 -9.04 14.24
C THR A 37 -16.05 -9.45 13.88
N VAL A 38 -16.32 -9.57 12.59
CA VAL A 38 -17.65 -9.88 12.03
C VAL A 38 -17.53 -11.02 11.04
N ILE A 39 -18.44 -11.98 11.13
CA ILE A 39 -18.61 -13.06 10.15
C ILE A 39 -19.89 -12.80 9.38
N ASP A 40 -19.80 -12.73 8.07
CA ASP A 40 -20.98 -12.67 7.21
C ASP A 40 -21.70 -14.01 7.26
N PRO A 41 -22.99 -14.05 7.65
CA PRO A 41 -23.70 -15.30 7.88
C PRO A 41 -24.04 -16.08 6.60
N VAL A 42 -23.93 -15.43 5.43
CA VAL A 42 -24.25 -16.05 4.11
C VAL A 42 -22.99 -16.52 3.42
N SER A 43 -21.98 -15.66 3.32
CA SER A 43 -20.72 -15.98 2.63
C SER A 43 -19.68 -16.64 3.52
N GLY A 44 -19.81 -16.54 4.86
CA GLY A 44 -18.80 -16.98 5.81
C GLY A 44 -17.53 -16.13 5.84
N VAL A 45 -17.53 -14.97 5.18
CA VAL A 45 -16.38 -14.06 5.16
C VAL A 45 -16.15 -13.47 6.55
N LEU A 46 -14.94 -13.66 7.07
CA LEU A 46 -14.48 -13.08 8.34
C LEU A 46 -13.84 -11.72 8.06
N THR A 47 -14.46 -10.65 8.55
CA THR A 47 -13.92 -9.28 8.51
C THR A 47 -13.38 -8.91 9.89
N VAL A 48 -12.13 -8.44 9.91
CA VAL A 48 -11.42 -8.09 11.15
C VAL A 48 -10.84 -6.68 11.03
N ASN A 49 -11.18 -5.80 11.99
CA ASN A 49 -10.61 -4.47 12.11
C ASN A 49 -9.82 -4.37 13.43
N PRO A 50 -8.50 -4.56 13.39
CA PRO A 50 -7.65 -4.45 14.57
C PRO A 50 -7.42 -2.99 14.96
N ASN A 51 -7.14 -2.73 16.24
CA ASN A 51 -6.69 -1.42 16.73
C ASN A 51 -5.40 -1.52 17.56
N MET A 52 -4.80 -2.70 17.62
CA MET A 52 -3.54 -2.97 18.33
C MET A 52 -2.59 -3.74 17.44
N ILE A 53 -1.31 -3.37 17.49
CA ILE A 53 -0.24 -4.15 16.88
C ILE A 53 0.01 -5.40 17.70
N GLY A 54 0.21 -6.55 17.04
CA GLY A 54 0.49 -7.80 17.74
C GLY A 54 0.21 -9.06 16.94
N LEU A 55 0.29 -10.17 17.62
CA LEU A 55 -0.01 -11.51 17.11
C LEU A 55 -1.23 -12.05 17.86
N PHE A 56 -2.31 -12.30 17.14
CA PHE A 56 -3.59 -12.70 17.72
C PHE A 56 -4.04 -14.04 17.14
N VAL A 57 -4.54 -14.93 17.99
CA VAL A 57 -5.18 -16.17 17.59
C VAL A 57 -6.69 -16.01 17.76
N VAL A 58 -7.43 -16.22 16.69
CA VAL A 58 -8.89 -16.12 16.67
C VAL A 58 -9.47 -17.47 16.29
N GLY A 59 -10.23 -18.08 17.20
CA GLY A 59 -10.95 -19.32 16.97
C GLY A 59 -12.37 -19.05 16.47
N VAL A 60 -12.74 -19.63 15.34
CA VAL A 60 -14.11 -19.61 14.80
C VAL A 60 -14.72 -20.99 14.95
N CYS A 61 -15.86 -21.05 15.64
CA CYS A 61 -16.63 -22.29 15.84
C CYS A 61 -17.87 -22.26 14.94
N VAL A 62 -17.95 -23.22 14.04
CA VAL A 62 -19.12 -23.46 13.19
C VAL A 62 -19.89 -24.64 13.74
N LYS A 63 -21.17 -24.45 14.01
CA LYS A 63 -22.09 -25.49 14.50
C LYS A 63 -23.15 -25.82 13.43
N GLU A 64 -23.29 -27.06 13.12
CA GLU A 64 -24.33 -27.55 12.22
C GLU A 64 -25.55 -28.08 13.02
N TYR A 65 -26.73 -27.59 12.68
CA TYR A 65 -27.99 -28.03 13.28
C TYR A 65 -28.88 -28.63 12.20
N ARG A 66 -29.53 -29.76 12.54
CA ARG A 66 -30.53 -30.40 11.71
C ARG A 66 -31.80 -30.62 12.53
N ASN A 67 -32.93 -30.05 12.09
CA ASN A 67 -34.18 -30.03 12.86
C ASN A 67 -34.02 -29.55 14.33
N GLY A 68 -33.18 -28.54 14.55
CA GLY A 68 -32.90 -27.99 15.89
C GLY A 68 -31.92 -28.82 16.74
N VAL A 69 -31.45 -29.97 16.24
CA VAL A 69 -30.47 -30.82 16.95
C VAL A 69 -29.06 -30.51 16.40
N LEU A 70 -28.09 -30.27 17.30
CA LEU A 70 -26.70 -30.14 16.95
C LEU A 70 -26.14 -31.44 16.42
N VAL A 71 -25.76 -31.52 15.14
CA VAL A 71 -25.26 -32.72 14.47
C VAL A 71 -23.74 -32.64 14.21
N GLY A 72 -23.15 -31.47 14.23
CA GLY A 72 -21.72 -31.32 14.01
C GLY A 72 -21.16 -29.99 14.53
N GLN A 73 -19.87 -29.99 14.81
CA GLN A 73 -19.14 -28.80 15.19
C GLN A 73 -17.73 -28.86 14.60
N THR A 74 -17.28 -27.74 14.00
CA THR A 74 -15.93 -27.59 13.48
C THR A 74 -15.32 -26.29 14.04
N ILE A 75 -14.08 -26.35 14.50
CA ILE A 75 -13.32 -25.19 14.98
C ILE A 75 -12.17 -24.93 14.00
N ARG A 76 -11.98 -23.67 13.65
CA ARG A 76 -10.86 -23.18 12.83
C ARG A 76 -10.15 -22.06 13.57
N ASP A 77 -8.84 -22.17 13.68
CA ASP A 77 -7.99 -21.15 14.28
C ASP A 77 -7.30 -20.35 13.18
N PHE A 78 -7.35 -19.02 13.32
CA PHE A 78 -6.71 -18.07 12.43
C PHE A 78 -5.65 -17.30 13.22
N LEU A 79 -4.46 -17.17 12.63
CA LEU A 79 -3.38 -16.38 13.18
C LEU A 79 -3.35 -15.03 12.44
N PHE A 80 -3.69 -13.95 13.15
CA PHE A 80 -3.60 -12.59 12.63
C PHE A 80 -2.34 -11.93 13.15
N ARG A 81 -1.48 -11.50 12.20
CA ARG A 81 -0.34 -10.64 12.50
C ARG A 81 -0.70 -9.21 12.11
N VAL A 82 -0.83 -8.35 13.12
CA VAL A 82 -1.12 -6.92 12.95
C VAL A 82 0.16 -6.14 13.15
N PHE A 83 0.52 -5.32 12.17
CA PHE A 83 1.69 -4.45 12.22
C PHE A 83 1.36 -3.07 11.68
N ASP A 84 2.19 -2.08 11.97
CA ASP A 84 2.04 -0.72 11.45
C ASP A 84 2.39 -0.70 9.96
N CYS A 85 1.48 -0.17 9.14
CA CYS A 85 1.71 -0.03 7.69
C CYS A 85 2.92 0.86 7.38
N ASN A 86 3.17 1.89 8.18
CA ASN A 86 4.32 2.80 7.98
C ASN A 86 5.69 2.11 8.12
N ILE A 87 5.76 0.98 8.85
CA ILE A 87 7.01 0.22 9.01
C ILE A 87 7.30 -0.65 7.77
N VAL A 88 6.26 -1.10 7.09
CA VAL A 88 6.38 -2.07 5.98
C VAL A 88 6.23 -1.46 4.60
N MET A 89 5.65 -0.25 4.51
CA MET A 89 5.39 0.40 3.24
C MET A 89 5.40 1.92 3.40
N GLN A 90 6.04 2.61 2.46
CA GLN A 90 6.03 4.07 2.37
C GLN A 90 6.08 4.53 0.93
N ALA A 91 5.28 5.54 0.59
CA ALA A 91 5.36 6.25 -0.68
C ALA A 91 6.46 7.32 -0.60
N LEU A 92 7.43 7.27 -1.51
CA LEU A 92 8.54 8.21 -1.57
C LEU A 92 8.80 8.65 -3.01
N LEU A 93 8.86 9.95 -3.22
CA LEU A 93 9.29 10.57 -4.47
C LEU A 93 10.52 11.46 -4.22
N PRO A 94 11.51 11.46 -5.12
CA PRO A 94 12.63 12.38 -5.04
C PRO A 94 12.17 13.81 -5.39
N LEU A 95 13.03 14.78 -5.18
CA LEU A 95 12.83 16.11 -5.77
C LEU A 95 13.03 16.02 -7.30
N GLN A 96 12.38 16.90 -8.06
CA GLN A 96 12.56 16.94 -9.52
C GLN A 96 14.03 17.07 -9.93
N THR A 97 14.82 17.85 -9.20
CA THR A 97 16.26 18.04 -9.43
C THR A 97 17.11 16.80 -9.19
N GLN A 98 16.54 15.76 -8.57
CA GLN A 98 17.20 14.48 -8.30
C GLN A 98 16.82 13.39 -9.31
N LEU A 99 15.94 13.71 -10.28
CA LEU A 99 15.60 12.77 -11.34
C LEU A 99 16.83 12.53 -12.23
N PRO A 100 17.09 11.28 -12.66
CA PRO A 100 18.30 10.93 -13.43
C PRO A 100 18.41 11.69 -14.76
N THR A 101 17.27 12.08 -15.33
CA THR A 101 17.20 12.81 -16.60
C THR A 101 17.10 14.32 -16.43
N PHE A 102 17.11 14.81 -15.19
CA PHE A 102 17.00 16.25 -14.96
C PHE A 102 18.29 16.97 -15.37
N VAL A 103 18.17 17.87 -16.32
CA VAL A 103 19.25 18.76 -16.77
C VAL A 103 18.95 20.21 -16.37
N SER A 104 17.72 20.64 -16.63
CA SER A 104 17.25 21.99 -16.30
C SER A 104 15.72 22.03 -16.35
N TYR A 105 15.11 23.09 -15.83
CA TYR A 105 13.66 23.31 -15.96
C TYR A 105 13.21 23.63 -17.40
N CYS A 106 14.12 23.83 -18.35
CA CYS A 106 13.85 24.13 -19.75
C CYS A 106 14.28 22.98 -20.70
N GLN A 107 14.30 21.74 -20.20
CA GLN A 107 14.69 20.56 -20.99
C GLN A 107 13.57 20.00 -21.88
N GLY A 108 12.36 20.53 -21.78
CA GLY A 108 11.19 20.09 -22.50
C GLY A 108 10.09 19.58 -21.57
N LEU A 109 9.03 19.02 -22.19
CA LEU A 109 7.80 18.62 -21.48
C LEU A 109 7.81 17.16 -21.03
N ASN A 110 8.84 16.39 -21.42
CA ASN A 110 8.94 14.97 -21.07
C ASN A 110 9.72 14.80 -19.76
N VAL A 111 9.16 14.01 -18.84
CA VAL A 111 9.76 13.71 -17.53
C VAL A 111 9.75 12.22 -17.29
N GLN A 112 10.92 11.64 -17.01
CA GLN A 112 11.05 10.28 -16.53
C GLN A 112 11.02 10.28 -15.01
N PHE A 113 9.99 9.70 -14.46
CA PHE A 113 9.79 9.62 -13.00
C PHE A 113 10.60 8.50 -12.39
N VAL A 114 10.96 8.68 -11.13
CA VAL A 114 11.59 7.66 -10.28
C VAL A 114 10.71 7.46 -9.06
N ASN A 115 10.54 6.21 -8.69
CA ASN A 115 9.79 5.79 -7.52
C ASN A 115 10.77 5.21 -6.50
N ASN A 116 10.92 5.88 -5.36
CA ASN A 116 11.75 5.46 -4.25
C ASN A 116 10.95 4.78 -3.14
N SER A 117 9.65 4.53 -3.39
CA SER A 117 8.77 3.85 -2.44
C SER A 117 9.22 2.41 -2.18
N TYR A 118 8.92 1.92 -1.00
CA TYR A 118 9.19 0.54 -0.63
C TYR A 118 7.95 -0.16 -0.05
N GLY A 119 7.94 -1.50 -0.08
CA GLY A 119 6.87 -2.34 0.46
C GLY A 119 5.57 -2.34 -0.36
N GLY A 120 5.52 -1.58 -1.46
CA GLY A 120 4.36 -1.55 -2.35
C GLY A 120 4.36 -2.67 -3.38
N THR A 121 3.17 -3.12 -3.78
CA THR A 121 2.95 -4.11 -4.84
C THR A 121 2.21 -3.55 -6.04
N SER A 122 1.55 -2.41 -5.88
CA SER A 122 0.81 -1.70 -6.93
C SER A 122 0.95 -0.19 -6.77
N TYR A 123 0.82 0.53 -7.88
CA TYR A 123 1.08 1.96 -7.96
C TYR A 123 0.01 2.64 -8.79
N ALA A 124 -0.39 3.86 -8.39
CA ALA A 124 -1.24 4.72 -9.18
C ALA A 124 -0.66 6.13 -9.18
N TRP A 125 -0.31 6.60 -10.37
CA TRP A 125 0.16 7.95 -10.61
C TRP A 125 -0.98 8.81 -11.16
N ASN A 126 -1.00 10.07 -10.74
CA ASN A 126 -1.73 11.15 -11.38
C ASN A 126 -0.76 12.29 -11.62
N PHE A 127 -0.62 12.74 -12.86
CA PHE A 127 0.36 13.77 -13.22
C PHE A 127 -0.12 15.20 -12.99
N GLY A 128 -1.35 15.37 -12.50
CA GLY A 128 -1.90 16.65 -12.05
C GLY A 128 -2.21 17.63 -13.17
N VAL A 129 -2.54 17.14 -14.36
CA VAL A 129 -2.93 18.01 -15.48
C VAL A 129 -4.37 18.46 -15.29
N PRO A 130 -4.65 19.79 -15.22
CA PRO A 130 -6.00 20.28 -14.98
C PRO A 130 -6.99 19.81 -16.05
N ASN A 131 -8.19 19.40 -15.63
CA ASN A 131 -9.31 18.97 -16.49
C ASN A 131 -9.03 17.72 -17.35
N ILE A 132 -7.97 16.96 -17.04
CA ILE A 132 -7.67 15.68 -17.69
C ILE A 132 -7.75 14.58 -16.65
N THR A 133 -8.40 13.47 -16.96
CA THR A 133 -8.51 12.28 -16.10
C THR A 133 -7.72 11.09 -16.63
N SER A 134 -7.17 11.19 -17.85
CA SER A 134 -6.33 10.19 -18.50
C SER A 134 -4.84 10.37 -18.24
N ASP A 135 -4.45 11.39 -17.45
CA ASP A 135 -3.10 11.69 -17.02
C ASP A 135 -2.66 10.80 -15.84
N VAL A 136 -2.78 9.51 -16.03
CA VAL A 136 -2.54 8.49 -15.00
C VAL A 136 -1.61 7.38 -15.50
N SER A 137 -0.96 6.69 -14.57
CA SER A 137 -0.15 5.50 -14.87
C SER A 137 -0.17 4.52 -13.70
N ALA A 138 -0.05 3.23 -13.99
CA ALA A 138 0.14 2.16 -13.00
C ALA A 138 1.58 1.60 -12.99
N GLN A 139 2.48 2.16 -13.79
CA GLN A 139 3.86 1.71 -13.86
C GLN A 139 4.63 2.08 -12.59
N PHE A 140 5.66 1.30 -12.25
CA PHE A 140 6.53 1.60 -11.11
C PHE A 140 7.25 2.95 -11.28
N ALA A 141 7.84 3.17 -12.45
CA ALA A 141 8.59 4.38 -12.81
C ALA A 141 8.18 4.84 -14.22
N PRO A 142 7.09 5.61 -14.34
CA PRO A 142 6.55 6.02 -15.64
C PRO A 142 7.38 7.11 -16.29
N ASN A 143 7.23 7.22 -17.61
CA ASN A 143 7.63 8.39 -18.39
C ASN A 143 6.35 9.12 -18.82
N TYR A 144 6.30 10.43 -18.63
CA TYR A 144 5.14 11.24 -18.97
C TYR A 144 5.52 12.50 -19.71
N THR A 145 4.77 12.83 -20.77
CA THR A 145 4.93 14.07 -21.53
C THR A 145 3.77 15.01 -21.21
N PHE A 146 4.06 16.10 -20.54
CA PHE A 146 3.07 17.13 -20.21
C PHE A 146 2.57 17.85 -21.46
N PRO A 147 1.28 18.23 -21.52
CA PRO A 147 0.68 18.84 -22.72
C PRO A 147 1.17 20.27 -22.98
N SER A 148 1.62 20.98 -21.96
CA SER A 148 2.08 22.37 -22.05
C SER A 148 3.12 22.69 -20.97
N PRO A 149 3.88 23.78 -21.11
CA PRO A 149 4.67 24.31 -19.99
C PRO A 149 3.77 24.64 -18.81
N GLY A 150 4.25 24.37 -17.61
CA GLY A 150 3.49 24.61 -16.40
C GLY A 150 4.13 24.06 -15.13
N ASN A 151 3.37 24.18 -14.05
CA ASN A 151 3.72 23.66 -12.73
C ASN A 151 2.64 22.62 -12.35
N TYR A 152 3.05 21.40 -12.17
CA TYR A 152 2.16 20.27 -11.96
C TYR A 152 2.44 19.62 -10.62
N ASN A 153 1.36 19.32 -9.86
CA ASN A 153 1.45 18.57 -8.62
C ASN A 153 1.20 17.08 -8.90
N VAL A 154 2.28 16.34 -9.08
CA VAL A 154 2.23 14.90 -9.38
C VAL A 154 2.02 14.13 -8.09
N GLN A 155 1.07 13.20 -8.12
CA GLN A 155 0.72 12.31 -7.02
C GLN A 155 1.12 10.87 -7.36
N LEU A 156 1.69 10.18 -6.38
CA LEU A 156 1.88 8.73 -6.38
C LEU A 156 1.13 8.13 -5.19
N ILE A 157 0.25 7.18 -5.47
CA ILE A 157 -0.40 6.34 -4.45
C ILE A 157 0.21 4.95 -4.55
N VAL A 158 0.73 4.45 -3.43
CA VAL A 158 1.23 3.09 -3.29
C VAL A 158 0.13 2.22 -2.70
N ASN A 159 -0.11 1.05 -3.27
CA ASN A 159 -1.18 0.11 -2.92
C ASN A 159 -2.58 0.75 -2.91
N PRO A 160 -3.03 1.41 -3.99
CA PRO A 160 -4.33 2.07 -4.04
C PRO A 160 -5.46 1.08 -3.74
N GLY A 161 -6.38 1.48 -2.83
CA GLY A 161 -7.53 0.67 -2.44
C GLY A 161 -7.23 -0.51 -1.50
N MET A 162 -6.00 -0.66 -1.05
CA MET A 162 -5.61 -1.69 -0.06
C MET A 162 -5.67 -1.13 1.38
N PRO A 163 -5.74 -1.99 2.41
CA PRO A 163 -5.73 -1.54 3.82
C PRO A 163 -4.49 -0.73 4.20
N CYS A 164 -3.30 -1.10 3.67
CA CYS A 164 -2.10 -0.31 3.76
C CYS A 164 -1.90 0.43 2.44
N THR A 165 -2.11 1.72 2.44
CA THR A 165 -1.88 2.64 1.32
C THR A 165 -1.14 3.86 1.82
N ASP A 166 -0.29 4.45 0.99
CA ASP A 166 0.38 5.72 1.29
C ASP A 166 0.50 6.56 0.03
N THR A 167 0.66 7.88 0.21
CA THR A 167 0.63 8.84 -0.88
C THR A 167 1.79 9.83 -0.78
N ALA A 168 2.51 10.02 -1.86
CA ALA A 168 3.54 11.05 -2.00
C ALA A 168 3.18 12.05 -3.10
N TYR A 169 3.69 13.26 -2.97
CA TYR A 169 3.52 14.33 -3.94
C TYR A 169 4.85 14.91 -4.36
N MET A 170 4.93 15.36 -5.61
CA MET A 170 6.09 16.06 -6.16
C MET A 170 5.63 17.20 -7.05
N ASN A 171 6.15 18.40 -6.82
CA ASN A 171 5.96 19.51 -7.76
C ASN A 171 6.94 19.36 -8.93
N VAL A 172 6.38 19.40 -10.14
CA VAL A 172 7.13 19.30 -11.40
C VAL A 172 6.94 20.56 -12.22
N VAL A 173 8.03 21.23 -12.52
CA VAL A 173 8.06 22.41 -13.38
C VAL A 173 8.60 21.98 -14.75
N VAL A 174 7.82 22.17 -15.80
CA VAL A 174 8.24 21.89 -17.17
C VAL A 174 8.08 23.13 -18.04
N ASN A 175 9.06 23.35 -18.89
CA ASN A 175 9.06 24.43 -19.88
C ASN A 175 9.49 23.86 -21.22
N ASN A 176 9.20 24.60 -22.29
CA ASN A 176 9.72 24.25 -23.61
C ASN A 176 11.25 24.22 -23.59
N PRO A 177 11.86 23.34 -24.39
CA PRO A 177 13.31 23.33 -24.50
C PRO A 177 13.79 24.68 -25.04
N LEU A 178 14.86 25.16 -24.44
CA LEU A 178 15.50 26.38 -24.89
C LEU A 178 16.24 26.09 -26.20
N SER A 179 15.81 26.71 -27.30
CA SER A 179 16.50 26.66 -28.58
C SER A 179 17.14 28.00 -28.88
N VAL A 180 18.44 27.98 -29.07
CA VAL A 180 19.19 29.16 -29.49
C VAL A 180 19.64 28.94 -30.93
N SER A 181 19.23 29.81 -31.83
CA SER A 181 19.77 29.87 -33.19
C SER A 181 20.70 31.03 -33.32
N TRP A 182 21.86 30.79 -33.90
CA TRP A 182 22.88 31.80 -34.18
C TRP A 182 23.26 31.71 -35.65
N SER A 183 23.32 32.86 -36.31
CA SER A 183 23.81 32.96 -37.67
C SER A 183 24.99 33.94 -37.72
N ALA A 184 26.10 33.54 -38.31
CA ALA A 184 27.21 34.39 -38.58
C ALA A 184 27.32 34.63 -40.09
N GLN A 185 27.82 35.80 -40.49
CA GLN A 185 28.18 36.05 -41.88
C GLN A 185 29.46 35.25 -42.21
N ASP A 186 29.42 34.46 -43.25
CA ASP A 186 30.53 33.54 -43.63
C ASP A 186 31.79 34.23 -44.14
N SER A 187 31.74 35.56 -44.36
CA SER A 187 32.88 36.32 -44.81
C SER A 187 33.00 37.70 -44.16
N LEU A 188 34.10 37.91 -43.52
CA LEU A 188 34.58 39.25 -43.08
C LEU A 188 35.59 39.77 -44.11
N CYS A 189 35.27 40.89 -44.74
CA CYS A 189 36.24 41.59 -45.55
C CYS A 189 37.13 42.43 -44.60
N ILE A 190 38.42 42.18 -44.63
CA ILE A 190 39.43 43.06 -44.02
C ILE A 190 39.70 44.17 -45.01
N LEU A 191 39.47 45.41 -44.62
CA LEU A 191 39.80 46.61 -45.35
C LEU A 191 41.24 47.00 -45.02
#